data_deaa7b8dcfaae85c27fbcece113b0257
#
_entry.id   deaa7b8dcfaae85c27fbcece113b0257
#
_cell.length_a   1.000
_cell.length_b   1.000
_cell.length_c   1.000
_cell.angle_alpha   90.00
_cell.angle_beta   90.00
_cell.angle_gamma   90.00
#
_symmetry.space_group_name_H-M   'P 1'
#
loop_
_entity.id
_entity.type
_entity.pdbx_description
1 polymer ?
#
loop_
_entity_poly.entity_id
_entity_poly.type
_entity_poly.pdbx_seq_one_letter_code
_entity_poly.pdbx_strand_id
1 'polypeptide(L)'
;MRPADGRLKIGAVNYLNSKPLIEGLPELLNPFADLRLDYPSHLADDLAAGLLDVALIPSIEYFRGRNYEVISDACVAAHGPVLSVKLYSRVPWGEIQSLALDEGSRTSATLARVLLAERHGVFPKIPSLPLNQRTEDSDADAILLIGDRAISRPAEKFVGIWDLGEEWFEWTGLPFVFAMWVARSFNPEPAAKATVAEIEDILSDARDQGLERLNDIARREAPLLGLSLPTTISYLSENLQYHLGSAERNGLKLFYELAAGLELAPEGVELRFRTCEVS
;
A
#
# COMPACT_ATOMS: atom_id res chain seq x y z
N MET A 1 -17.52 20.88 1.69
CA MET A 1 -18.54 21.37 0.73
C MET A 1 -18.44 20.46 -0.47
N ARG A 2 -19.44 19.59 -0.72
CA ARG A 2 -19.43 18.70 -1.91
C ARG A 2 -19.48 19.55 -3.19
N PRO A 3 -18.77 19.15 -4.27
CA PRO A 3 -18.94 19.81 -5.56
C PRO A 3 -20.38 19.66 -6.04
N ALA A 4 -20.85 20.66 -6.78
CA ALA A 4 -22.25 20.79 -7.23
C ALA A 4 -22.68 19.72 -8.25
N ASP A 5 -21.75 18.85 -8.71
CA ASP A 5 -21.98 17.83 -9.72
C ASP A 5 -22.28 16.42 -9.16
N GLY A 6 -22.18 16.22 -7.84
CA GLY A 6 -22.52 14.95 -7.17
C GLY A 6 -21.58 13.79 -7.46
N ARG A 7 -20.48 13.98 -8.23
CA ARG A 7 -19.51 12.91 -8.56
C ARG A 7 -18.67 12.53 -7.35
N LEU A 8 -18.36 11.24 -7.21
CA LEU A 8 -17.44 10.74 -6.20
C LEU A 8 -15.98 11.09 -6.58
N LYS A 9 -15.16 11.33 -5.57
CA LYS A 9 -13.72 11.57 -5.73
C LYS A 9 -12.96 10.35 -5.27
N ILE A 10 -12.28 9.70 -6.21
CA ILE A 10 -11.53 8.46 -5.98
C ILE A 10 -10.04 8.73 -6.14
N GLY A 11 -9.23 8.26 -5.18
CA GLY A 11 -7.78 8.35 -5.22
C GLY A 11 -7.12 6.99 -5.41
N ALA A 12 -6.16 6.90 -6.33
CA ALA A 12 -5.37 5.68 -6.54
C ALA A 12 -3.87 5.96 -6.61
N VAL A 13 -3.08 4.95 -6.23
CA VAL A 13 -1.62 5.04 -6.22
C VAL A 13 -1.07 4.95 -7.64
N ASN A 14 -0.07 5.79 -7.97
CA ASN A 14 0.56 5.81 -9.28
C ASN A 14 1.92 5.09 -9.30
N TYR A 15 2.03 3.93 -8.67
CA TYR A 15 3.20 3.05 -8.76
C TYR A 15 2.91 1.85 -9.67
N LEU A 16 3.98 1.19 -10.14
CA LEU A 16 3.87 -0.02 -10.96
C LEU A 16 2.99 -1.10 -10.32
N ASN A 17 3.12 -1.29 -8.99
CA ASN A 17 2.34 -2.28 -8.24
C ASN A 17 0.82 -2.04 -8.24
N SER A 18 0.39 -0.81 -8.52
CA SER A 18 -1.04 -0.46 -8.53
C SER A 18 -1.63 -0.43 -9.94
N LYS A 19 -0.79 -0.55 -10.99
CA LYS A 19 -1.27 -0.48 -12.39
C LYS A 19 -2.35 -1.52 -12.70
N PRO A 20 -2.26 -2.79 -12.23
CA PRO A 20 -3.34 -3.74 -12.45
C PRO A 20 -4.68 -3.34 -11.81
N LEU A 21 -4.65 -2.59 -10.70
CA LEU A 21 -5.86 -2.13 -10.02
C LEU A 21 -6.54 -0.92 -10.67
N ILE A 22 -5.83 -0.24 -11.58
CA ILE A 22 -6.29 1.00 -12.21
C ILE A 22 -6.38 0.91 -13.74
N GLU A 23 -6.07 -0.26 -14.31
CA GLU A 23 -6.19 -0.49 -15.75
C GLU A 23 -7.65 -0.44 -16.18
N GLY A 24 -8.00 0.49 -17.09
CA GLY A 24 -9.39 0.72 -17.50
C GLY A 24 -10.29 1.40 -16.46
N LEU A 25 -9.77 1.66 -15.26
CA LEU A 25 -10.56 2.25 -14.16
C LEU A 25 -11.16 3.64 -14.51
N PRO A 26 -10.45 4.56 -15.21
CA PRO A 26 -11.03 5.84 -15.59
C PRO A 26 -12.29 5.70 -16.45
N GLU A 27 -12.32 4.73 -17.37
CA GLU A 27 -13.45 4.45 -18.25
C GLU A 27 -14.63 3.83 -17.48
N LEU A 28 -14.33 2.89 -16.57
CA LEU A 28 -15.33 2.24 -15.72
C LEU A 28 -15.98 3.22 -14.73
N LEU A 29 -15.22 4.16 -14.20
CA LEU A 29 -15.71 5.16 -13.25
C LEU A 29 -16.55 6.27 -13.90
N ASN A 30 -16.38 6.51 -15.20
CA ASN A 30 -17.21 7.52 -15.90
C ASN A 30 -18.60 6.94 -16.22
N PRO A 31 -19.73 7.56 -15.79
CA PRO A 31 -19.88 8.94 -15.30
C PRO A 31 -19.91 9.11 -13.77
N PHE A 32 -19.61 8.12 -12.95
CA PHE A 32 -19.87 8.09 -11.50
C PHE A 32 -18.90 8.90 -10.67
N ALA A 33 -17.61 8.91 -11.06
CA ALA A 33 -16.55 9.44 -10.23
C ALA A 33 -15.42 10.09 -11.04
N ASP A 34 -14.59 10.88 -10.34
CA ASP A 34 -13.35 11.45 -10.82
C ASP A 34 -12.18 10.72 -10.16
N LEU A 35 -11.24 10.20 -10.99
CA LEU A 35 -10.04 9.51 -10.52
C LEU A 35 -8.85 10.48 -10.45
N ARG A 36 -8.19 10.50 -9.30
CA ARG A 36 -6.91 11.18 -9.07
C ARG A 36 -5.82 10.18 -8.76
N LEU A 37 -4.66 10.33 -9.38
CA LEU A 37 -3.46 9.53 -9.10
C LEU A 37 -2.47 10.35 -8.28
N ASP A 38 -1.97 9.77 -7.16
CA ASP A 38 -1.03 10.45 -6.27
C ASP A 38 -0.19 9.43 -5.47
N TYR A 39 0.68 9.92 -4.58
CA TYR A 39 1.42 9.12 -3.61
C TYR A 39 0.51 8.56 -2.52
N PRO A 40 0.83 7.34 -1.98
CA PRO A 40 -0.01 6.68 -0.97
C PRO A 40 -0.27 7.54 0.28
N SER A 41 0.74 8.26 0.76
CA SER A 41 0.61 9.14 1.94
C SER A 41 -0.32 10.33 1.70
N HIS A 42 -0.25 10.97 0.51
CA HIS A 42 -1.13 12.07 0.14
C HIS A 42 -2.58 11.62 0.02
N LEU A 43 -2.81 10.45 -0.60
CA LEU A 43 -4.16 9.88 -0.73
C LEU A 43 -4.79 9.59 0.64
N ALA A 44 -4.01 9.10 1.60
CA ALA A 44 -4.47 8.87 2.96
C ALA A 44 -4.84 10.18 3.67
N ASP A 45 -4.02 11.23 3.51
CA ASP A 45 -4.30 12.56 4.08
C ASP A 45 -5.56 13.19 3.46
N ASP A 46 -5.71 13.10 2.13
CA ASP A 46 -6.87 13.62 1.42
C ASP A 46 -8.15 12.86 1.78
N LEU A 47 -8.08 11.53 1.97
CA LEU A 47 -9.20 10.74 2.47
C LEU A 47 -9.57 11.16 3.89
N ALA A 48 -8.58 11.32 4.78
CA ALA A 48 -8.81 11.78 6.16
C ALA A 48 -9.43 13.19 6.21
N ALA A 49 -8.99 14.08 5.34
CA ALA A 49 -9.51 15.44 5.21
C ALA A 49 -10.90 15.51 4.55
N GLY A 50 -11.39 14.40 3.95
CA GLY A 50 -12.67 14.37 3.20
C GLY A 50 -12.58 15.04 1.83
N LEU A 51 -11.38 15.15 1.28
CA LEU A 51 -11.13 15.60 -0.08
C LEU A 51 -11.31 14.46 -1.09
N LEU A 52 -11.19 13.20 -0.64
CA LEU A 52 -11.54 11.98 -1.35
C LEU A 52 -12.66 11.24 -0.61
N ASP A 53 -13.52 10.54 -1.36
CA ASP A 53 -14.58 9.69 -0.84
C ASP A 53 -14.09 8.25 -0.68
N VAL A 54 -13.27 7.78 -1.63
CA VAL A 54 -12.66 6.45 -1.71
C VAL A 54 -11.19 6.60 -2.08
N ALA A 55 -10.29 5.81 -1.48
CA ALA A 55 -8.90 5.81 -1.91
C ALA A 55 -8.21 4.45 -1.67
N LEU A 56 -7.25 4.13 -2.55
CA LEU A 56 -6.26 3.08 -2.32
C LEU A 56 -5.20 3.64 -1.38
N ILE A 57 -5.26 3.30 -0.10
CA ILE A 57 -4.41 3.87 0.94
C ILE A 57 -3.50 2.82 1.59
N PRO A 58 -2.38 3.24 2.23
CA PRO A 58 -1.58 2.35 3.05
C PRO A 58 -2.45 1.67 4.12
N SER A 59 -2.32 0.35 4.27
CA SER A 59 -3.19 -0.44 5.14
C SER A 59 -3.18 0.00 6.60
N ILE A 60 -2.05 0.50 7.11
CA ILE A 60 -1.95 1.03 8.49
C ILE A 60 -2.83 2.26 8.70
N GLU A 61 -3.09 3.07 7.66
CA GLU A 61 -3.90 4.28 7.75
C GLU A 61 -5.39 3.97 7.96
N TYR A 62 -5.83 2.77 7.57
CA TYR A 62 -7.15 2.29 7.94
C TYR A 62 -7.33 2.28 9.47
N PHE A 63 -6.35 1.75 10.19
CA PHE A 63 -6.39 1.63 11.65
C PHE A 63 -6.16 2.97 12.37
N ARG A 64 -5.48 3.91 11.74
CA ARG A 64 -5.28 5.29 12.26
C ARG A 64 -6.44 6.21 11.96
N GLY A 65 -7.22 5.89 10.94
CA GLY A 65 -8.37 6.67 10.51
C GLY A 65 -9.60 6.49 11.41
N ARG A 66 -10.63 7.29 11.13
CA ARG A 66 -11.90 7.20 11.85
C ARG A 66 -13.04 6.93 10.89
N ASN A 67 -13.91 6.00 11.25
CA ASN A 67 -15.08 5.66 10.45
C ASN A 67 -14.70 5.23 9.01
N TYR A 68 -13.73 4.33 8.89
CA TYR A 68 -13.32 3.74 7.64
C TYR A 68 -13.97 2.36 7.44
N GLU A 69 -14.23 2.04 6.19
CA GLU A 69 -14.67 0.71 5.73
C GLU A 69 -13.81 0.27 4.55
N VAL A 70 -13.41 -0.98 4.54
CA VAL A 70 -12.81 -1.62 3.36
C VAL A 70 -13.93 -1.91 2.37
N ILE A 71 -13.84 -1.41 1.15
CA ILE A 71 -14.93 -1.44 0.18
C ILE A 71 -14.64 -2.34 -1.03
N SER A 72 -13.50 -2.96 -1.10
CA SER A 72 -13.17 -3.90 -2.18
C SER A 72 -12.22 -4.96 -1.66
N ASP A 73 -12.28 -6.14 -2.25
CA ASP A 73 -11.30 -7.20 -2.06
C ASP A 73 -10.03 -6.99 -2.92
N ALA A 74 -9.99 -5.95 -3.74
CA ALA A 74 -8.80 -5.57 -4.48
C ALA A 74 -7.79 -4.87 -3.56
N CYS A 75 -6.54 -5.33 -3.56
CA CYS A 75 -5.48 -4.81 -2.70
C CYS A 75 -4.11 -4.91 -3.37
N VAL A 76 -3.09 -4.36 -2.71
CA VAL A 76 -1.67 -4.63 -3.01
C VAL A 76 -1.10 -5.42 -1.85
N ALA A 77 -0.77 -6.69 -2.08
CA ALA A 77 -0.21 -7.61 -1.09
C ALA A 77 0.96 -8.42 -1.68
N ALA A 78 1.67 -9.17 -0.84
CA ALA A 78 2.70 -10.11 -1.25
C ALA A 78 2.72 -11.36 -0.35
N HIS A 79 3.06 -12.51 -0.95
CA HIS A 79 3.32 -13.78 -0.28
C HIS A 79 4.83 -14.10 -0.37
N GLY A 80 5.67 -13.39 0.37
CA GLY A 80 7.12 -13.46 0.26
C GLY A 80 7.72 -12.20 -0.36
N PRO A 81 8.78 -12.30 -1.21
CA PRO A 81 9.47 -11.13 -1.74
C PRO A 81 8.56 -10.18 -2.50
N VAL A 82 8.52 -8.90 -2.08
CA VAL A 82 7.72 -7.86 -2.74
C VAL A 82 8.52 -7.04 -3.75
N LEU A 83 9.84 -7.10 -3.72
CA LEU A 83 10.82 -6.38 -4.53
C LEU A 83 10.80 -4.84 -4.41
N SER A 84 9.63 -4.25 -4.21
CA SER A 84 9.41 -2.79 -4.18
C SER A 84 9.37 -2.19 -2.77
N VAL A 85 9.71 -2.95 -1.74
CA VAL A 85 9.79 -2.47 -0.34
C VAL A 85 11.03 -3.05 0.31
N LYS A 86 12.09 -2.24 0.39
CA LYS A 86 13.40 -2.72 0.87
C LYS A 86 13.97 -1.84 1.97
N LEU A 87 14.46 -2.50 3.01
CA LEU A 87 15.24 -1.89 4.07
C LEU A 87 16.73 -2.20 3.85
N TYR A 88 17.51 -1.16 3.67
CA TYR A 88 18.96 -1.22 3.48
C TYR A 88 19.64 -0.84 4.79
N SER A 89 20.60 -1.65 5.26
CA SER A 89 21.35 -1.35 6.49
C SER A 89 22.85 -1.26 6.22
N ARG A 90 23.48 -0.23 6.79
CA ARG A 90 24.92 0.01 6.78
C ARG A 90 25.64 -0.66 7.96
N VAL A 91 24.86 -1.10 8.95
CA VAL A 91 25.33 -1.74 10.19
C VAL A 91 24.59 -3.07 10.41
N PRO A 92 25.03 -3.97 11.30
CA PRO A 92 24.26 -5.13 11.71
C PRO A 92 22.87 -4.72 12.25
N TRP A 93 21.83 -5.54 12.01
CA TRP A 93 20.44 -5.21 12.34
C TRP A 93 20.21 -4.79 13.80
N GLY A 94 20.91 -5.44 14.74
CA GLY A 94 20.82 -5.11 16.18
C GLY A 94 21.57 -3.83 16.60
N GLU A 95 22.30 -3.19 15.69
CA GLU A 95 23.12 -1.99 15.97
C GLU A 95 22.53 -0.72 15.36
N ILE A 96 21.38 -0.81 14.69
CA ILE A 96 20.71 0.33 14.03
C ILE A 96 20.24 1.35 15.08
N GLN A 97 20.76 2.57 15.03
CA GLN A 97 20.37 3.69 15.89
C GLN A 97 19.49 4.72 15.17
N SER A 98 19.58 4.76 13.84
CA SER A 98 18.82 5.69 13.00
C SER A 98 18.25 4.98 11.77
N LEU A 99 16.96 5.24 11.45
CA LEU A 99 16.23 4.67 10.35
C LEU A 99 15.56 5.78 9.55
N ALA A 100 16.10 6.09 8.37
CA ALA A 100 15.47 7.02 7.45
C ALA A 100 14.30 6.35 6.72
N LEU A 101 13.12 6.95 6.83
CA LEU A 101 11.89 6.44 6.25
C LEU A 101 11.44 7.27 5.06
N ASP A 102 11.13 6.59 3.96
CA ASP A 102 10.50 7.17 2.78
C ASP A 102 9.18 7.89 3.15
N GLU A 103 9.07 9.18 2.88
CA GLU A 103 7.87 9.99 3.23
C GLU A 103 6.59 9.51 2.55
N GLY A 104 6.70 8.82 1.41
CA GLY A 104 5.55 8.19 0.73
C GLY A 104 5.02 6.95 1.43
N SER A 105 5.81 6.39 2.37
CA SER A 105 5.52 5.10 3.00
C SER A 105 5.00 5.26 4.42
N ARG A 106 3.81 4.69 4.69
CA ARG A 106 3.28 4.61 6.06
C ARG A 106 3.18 3.17 6.55
N THR A 107 2.63 2.27 5.74
CA THR A 107 2.56 0.84 6.06
C THR A 107 3.95 0.22 6.16
N SER A 108 4.79 0.40 5.15
CA SER A 108 6.13 -0.20 5.14
C SER A 108 7.05 0.42 6.20
N ALA A 109 6.89 1.71 6.50
CA ALA A 109 7.57 2.37 7.61
C ALA A 109 7.20 1.75 8.98
N THR A 110 5.92 1.45 9.17
CA THR A 110 5.44 0.75 10.36
C THR A 110 5.95 -0.69 10.39
N LEU A 111 5.91 -1.43 9.26
CA LEU A 111 6.42 -2.79 9.15
C LEU A 111 7.93 -2.87 9.48
N ALA A 112 8.73 -1.97 8.94
CA ALA A 112 10.18 -1.92 9.25
C ALA A 112 10.42 -1.75 10.76
N ARG A 113 9.66 -0.89 11.42
CA ARG A 113 9.75 -0.67 12.87
C ARG A 113 9.28 -1.90 13.66
N VAL A 114 8.20 -2.56 13.25
CA VAL A 114 7.72 -3.82 13.85
C VAL A 114 8.80 -4.90 13.75
N LEU A 115 9.36 -5.13 12.55
CA LEU A 115 10.39 -6.15 12.34
C LEU A 115 11.65 -5.89 13.14
N LEU A 116 12.13 -4.63 13.21
CA LEU A 116 13.30 -4.26 14.00
C LEU A 116 13.05 -4.42 15.52
N ALA A 117 11.88 -4.02 16.00
CA ALA A 117 11.53 -4.15 17.42
C ALA A 117 11.38 -5.63 17.83
N GLU A 118 10.56 -6.39 17.11
CA GLU A 118 10.20 -7.75 17.47
C GLU A 118 11.35 -8.76 17.28
N ARG A 119 12.17 -8.59 16.23
CA ARG A 119 13.23 -9.55 15.92
C ARG A 119 14.59 -9.18 16.47
N HIS A 120 14.83 -7.90 16.77
CA HIS A 120 16.16 -7.41 17.22
C HIS A 120 16.11 -6.55 18.48
N GLY A 121 14.93 -6.18 19.00
CA GLY A 121 14.80 -5.28 20.15
C GLY A 121 15.27 -3.84 19.85
N VAL A 122 15.21 -3.41 18.60
CA VAL A 122 15.78 -2.13 18.12
C VAL A 122 14.68 -1.09 17.91
N PHE A 123 14.87 0.10 18.50
CA PHE A 123 13.97 1.25 18.44
C PHE A 123 14.73 2.49 17.96
N PRO A 124 14.99 2.61 16.65
CA PRO A 124 15.85 3.66 16.10
C PRO A 124 15.18 5.04 16.13
N LYS A 125 15.99 6.09 16.10
CA LYS A 125 15.54 7.44 15.76
C LYS A 125 15.11 7.47 14.31
N ILE A 126 14.06 8.26 14.00
CA ILE A 126 13.43 8.28 12.68
C ILE A 126 13.66 9.65 12.01
N PRO A 127 14.78 9.88 11.32
CA PRO A 127 14.90 11.01 10.41
C PRO A 127 14.03 10.79 9.16
N SER A 128 13.50 11.88 8.60
CA SER A 128 12.73 11.86 7.35
C SER A 128 13.66 11.64 6.16
N LEU A 129 13.20 10.89 5.17
CA LEU A 129 13.80 10.77 3.84
C LEU A 129 12.81 11.33 2.80
N PRO A 130 13.01 12.55 2.30
CA PRO A 130 12.16 13.14 1.27
C PRO A 130 12.02 12.27 0.03
N LEU A 131 10.86 12.34 -0.63
CA LEU A 131 10.49 11.48 -1.77
C LEU A 131 11.52 11.42 -2.90
N ASN A 132 12.27 12.47 -3.14
CA ASN A 132 13.23 12.57 -4.24
C ASN A 132 14.68 12.30 -3.82
N GLN A 133 14.94 11.98 -2.55
CA GLN A 133 16.29 11.66 -2.07
C GLN A 133 16.63 10.19 -2.32
N ARG A 134 17.93 9.95 -2.56
CA ARG A 134 18.53 8.63 -2.72
C ARG A 134 19.14 8.16 -1.38
N THR A 135 19.59 6.92 -1.35
CA THR A 135 20.25 6.36 -0.16
C THR A 135 21.49 7.16 0.22
N GLU A 136 22.25 7.64 -0.76
CA GLU A 136 23.48 8.42 -0.57
C GLU A 136 23.25 9.81 0.03
N ASP A 137 22.01 10.30 0.02
CA ASP A 137 21.64 11.62 0.56
C ASP A 137 21.28 11.55 2.06
N SER A 138 21.37 10.36 2.69
CA SER A 138 21.07 10.14 4.11
C SER A 138 22.25 9.50 4.84
N ASP A 139 22.58 10.02 6.02
CA ASP A 139 23.60 9.45 6.92
C ASP A 139 23.02 8.43 7.92
N ALA A 140 21.76 8.03 7.79
CA ALA A 140 21.12 7.08 8.69
C ALA A 140 21.76 5.68 8.57
N ASP A 141 21.76 4.92 9.67
CA ASP A 141 22.28 3.55 9.71
C ASP A 141 21.46 2.61 8.83
N ALA A 142 20.16 2.85 8.73
CA ALA A 142 19.27 2.10 7.83
C ALA A 142 18.33 3.04 7.06
N ILE A 143 17.92 2.60 5.87
CA ILE A 143 17.12 3.39 4.94
C ILE A 143 16.04 2.51 4.34
N LEU A 144 14.79 2.93 4.46
CA LEU A 144 13.65 2.29 3.79
C LEU A 144 13.37 2.98 2.46
N LEU A 145 13.30 2.22 1.39
CA LEU A 145 12.81 2.65 0.07
C LEU A 145 11.55 1.90 -0.30
N ILE A 146 10.61 2.58 -0.96
CA ILE A 146 9.38 1.97 -1.48
C ILE A 146 9.11 2.33 -2.94
N GLY A 147 8.17 1.60 -3.53
CA GLY A 147 7.67 1.80 -4.89
C GLY A 147 8.72 1.50 -5.94
N ASP A 148 8.56 2.11 -7.10
CA ASP A 148 9.33 1.78 -8.31
C ASP A 148 10.85 1.97 -8.11
N ARG A 149 11.26 2.95 -7.30
CA ARG A 149 12.67 3.21 -6.98
C ARG A 149 13.34 2.13 -6.13
N ALA A 150 12.57 1.32 -5.39
CA ALA A 150 13.09 0.23 -4.58
C ALA A 150 13.35 -1.05 -5.41
N ILE A 151 12.77 -1.16 -6.60
CA ILE A 151 12.99 -2.30 -7.51
C ILE A 151 14.44 -2.30 -8.00
N SER A 152 14.98 -1.13 -8.32
CA SER A 152 16.38 -0.98 -8.72
C SER A 152 17.30 -0.96 -7.51
N ARG A 153 18.42 -1.69 -7.59
CA ARG A 153 19.39 -1.74 -6.49
C ARG A 153 20.21 -0.44 -6.45
N PRO A 154 20.34 0.22 -5.27
CA PRO A 154 21.27 1.33 -5.10
C PRO A 154 22.72 0.94 -5.42
N ALA A 155 23.52 1.92 -5.86
CA ALA A 155 24.95 1.71 -6.14
C ALA A 155 25.78 1.50 -4.87
N GLU A 156 25.32 2.01 -3.74
CA GLU A 156 25.94 1.87 -2.44
C GLU A 156 25.97 0.40 -1.98
N LYS A 157 27.00 0.03 -1.22
CA LYS A 157 27.11 -1.29 -0.59
C LYS A 157 26.54 -1.24 0.83
N PHE A 158 25.63 -2.16 1.11
CA PHE A 158 25.01 -2.32 2.42
C PHE A 158 25.48 -3.61 3.10
N VAL A 159 25.52 -3.61 4.45
CA VAL A 159 25.80 -4.78 5.28
C VAL A 159 24.64 -5.78 5.19
N GLY A 160 23.41 -5.27 5.17
CA GLY A 160 22.22 -6.09 5.06
C GLY A 160 21.16 -5.43 4.17
N ILE A 161 20.34 -6.24 3.53
CA ILE A 161 19.17 -5.81 2.75
C ILE A 161 18.04 -6.75 3.10
N TRP A 162 16.94 -6.20 3.59
CA TRP A 162 15.67 -6.91 3.77
C TRP A 162 14.71 -6.52 2.67
N ASP A 163 14.08 -7.52 2.05
CA ASP A 163 12.80 -7.35 1.38
C ASP A 163 11.72 -7.54 2.46
N LEU A 164 10.95 -6.50 2.74
CA LEU A 164 10.05 -6.54 3.91
C LEU A 164 8.88 -7.49 3.75
N GLY A 165 8.48 -7.81 2.52
CA GLY A 165 7.48 -8.84 2.24
C GLY A 165 8.03 -10.25 2.57
N GLU A 166 9.26 -10.54 2.14
CA GLU A 166 9.96 -11.80 2.43
C GLU A 166 10.17 -11.97 3.93
N GLU A 167 10.73 -10.98 4.62
CA GLU A 167 11.00 -11.03 6.06
C GLU A 167 9.73 -11.23 6.89
N TRP A 168 8.64 -10.61 6.48
CA TRP A 168 7.34 -10.82 7.12
C TRP A 168 6.84 -12.25 6.92
N PHE A 169 6.87 -12.74 5.68
CA PHE A 169 6.37 -14.06 5.33
C PHE A 169 7.20 -15.17 5.98
N GLU A 170 8.54 -15.06 5.97
CA GLU A 170 9.43 -16.01 6.66
C GLU A 170 9.19 -16.07 8.17
N TRP A 171 8.89 -14.93 8.79
CA TRP A 171 8.65 -14.87 10.23
C TRP A 171 7.26 -15.37 10.63
N THR A 172 6.22 -15.00 9.87
CA THR A 172 4.83 -15.21 10.30
C THR A 172 4.11 -16.32 9.55
N GLY A 173 4.61 -16.70 8.37
CA GLY A 173 3.91 -17.60 7.43
C GLY A 173 2.67 -16.98 6.77
N LEU A 174 2.43 -15.68 6.96
CA LEU A 174 1.26 -14.97 6.45
C LEU A 174 1.64 -13.96 5.37
N PRO A 175 0.74 -13.70 4.38
CA PRO A 175 0.93 -12.63 3.43
C PRO A 175 0.90 -11.26 4.10
N PHE A 176 1.51 -10.26 3.45
CA PHE A 176 1.50 -8.87 3.90
C PHE A 176 0.69 -7.98 2.97
N VAL A 177 -0.22 -7.17 3.54
CA VAL A 177 -1.07 -6.24 2.80
C VAL A 177 -0.52 -4.82 2.92
N PHE A 178 -0.05 -4.25 1.81
CA PHE A 178 0.56 -2.91 1.77
C PHE A 178 -0.48 -1.80 1.61
N ALA A 179 -1.48 -2.01 0.74
CA ALA A 179 -2.52 -1.03 0.46
C ALA A 179 -3.85 -1.72 0.15
N MET A 180 -4.95 -1.04 0.46
CA MET A 180 -6.31 -1.51 0.20
C MET A 180 -7.26 -0.35 -0.07
N TRP A 181 -8.38 -0.63 -0.73
CA TRP A 181 -9.40 0.35 -1.03
C TRP A 181 -10.26 0.63 0.19
N VAL A 182 -10.30 1.87 0.59
CA VAL A 182 -11.00 2.34 1.80
C VAL A 182 -11.91 3.51 1.46
N ALA A 183 -13.12 3.45 2.00
CA ALA A 183 -14.04 4.58 2.00
C ALA A 183 -14.22 5.11 3.42
N ARG A 184 -14.55 6.39 3.53
CA ARG A 184 -15.08 6.91 4.78
C ARG A 184 -16.52 6.42 4.94
N SER A 185 -16.84 5.86 6.11
CA SER A 185 -18.23 5.61 6.50
C SER A 185 -18.96 6.94 6.56
N PHE A 186 -19.73 7.21 5.53
CA PHE A 186 -20.71 8.29 5.59
C PHE A 186 -22.03 7.70 6.12
N ASN A 187 -22.80 8.50 6.83
CA ASN A 187 -24.22 8.29 6.98
C ASN A 187 -24.87 8.85 5.69
N PRO A 188 -24.95 8.09 4.60
CA PRO A 188 -25.31 8.65 3.32
C PRO A 188 -26.80 8.76 3.20
N GLU A 189 -27.26 9.82 2.56
CA GLU A 189 -28.56 9.84 1.89
C GLU A 189 -28.70 8.56 1.03
N PRO A 190 -29.87 7.95 0.92
CA PRO A 190 -30.06 6.65 0.25
C PRO A 190 -29.43 6.54 -1.15
N ALA A 191 -29.39 7.63 -1.90
CA ALA A 191 -28.79 7.70 -3.24
C ALA A 191 -27.25 7.46 -3.21
N ALA A 192 -26.57 7.87 -2.16
CA ALA A 192 -25.11 7.69 -2.05
C ALA A 192 -24.72 6.24 -1.67
N LYS A 193 -25.62 5.47 -1.05
CA LYS A 193 -25.36 4.04 -0.73
C LYS A 193 -25.30 3.19 -2.00
N ALA A 194 -26.21 3.39 -2.94
CA ALA A 194 -26.21 2.70 -4.22
C ALA A 194 -24.90 2.97 -4.98
N THR A 195 -24.49 4.26 -5.06
CA THR A 195 -23.28 4.65 -5.78
C THR A 195 -22.00 4.02 -5.20
N VAL A 196 -21.89 3.82 -3.89
CA VAL A 196 -20.71 3.19 -3.29
C VAL A 196 -20.70 1.66 -3.56
N ALA A 197 -21.84 1.00 -3.62
CA ALA A 197 -21.92 -0.41 -4.02
C ALA A 197 -21.48 -0.61 -5.48
N GLU A 198 -21.90 0.28 -6.38
CA GLU A 198 -21.45 0.26 -7.78
C GLU A 198 -19.92 0.48 -7.89
N ILE A 199 -19.32 1.32 -7.04
CA ILE A 199 -17.87 1.50 -7.01
C ILE A 199 -17.14 0.25 -6.54
N GLU A 200 -17.69 -0.50 -5.59
CA GLU A 200 -17.11 -1.78 -5.14
C GLU A 200 -16.98 -2.79 -6.29
N ASP A 201 -18.05 -2.97 -7.06
CA ASP A 201 -18.05 -3.85 -8.25
C ASP A 201 -17.03 -3.34 -9.29
N ILE A 202 -17.01 -2.04 -9.58
CA ILE A 202 -16.08 -1.43 -10.53
C ILE A 202 -14.61 -1.66 -10.12
N LEU A 203 -14.28 -1.54 -8.84
CA LEU A 203 -12.90 -1.76 -8.37
C LEU A 203 -12.47 -3.22 -8.51
N SER A 204 -13.37 -4.16 -8.28
CA SER A 204 -13.12 -5.59 -8.46
C SER A 204 -12.97 -5.94 -9.95
N ASP A 205 -13.86 -5.41 -10.81
CA ASP A 205 -13.79 -5.58 -12.26
C ASP A 205 -12.50 -4.98 -12.84
N ALA A 206 -12.08 -3.80 -12.38
CA ALA A 206 -10.82 -3.18 -12.82
C ALA A 206 -9.61 -4.05 -12.49
N ARG A 207 -9.55 -4.61 -11.26
CA ARG A 207 -8.52 -5.57 -10.88
C ARG A 207 -8.51 -6.77 -11.82
N ASP A 208 -9.65 -7.40 -12.05
CA ASP A 208 -9.74 -8.62 -12.85
C ASP A 208 -9.31 -8.36 -14.31
N GLN A 209 -9.76 -7.26 -14.90
CA GLN A 209 -9.29 -6.82 -16.22
C GLN A 209 -7.79 -6.50 -16.25
N GLY A 210 -7.26 -5.88 -15.19
CA GLY A 210 -5.84 -5.58 -15.07
C GLY A 210 -4.99 -6.84 -14.96
N LEU A 211 -5.44 -7.85 -14.23
CA LEU A 211 -4.75 -9.15 -14.13
C LEU A 211 -4.69 -9.89 -15.46
N GLU A 212 -5.72 -9.80 -16.28
CA GLU A 212 -5.70 -10.35 -17.65
C GLU A 212 -4.73 -9.62 -18.58
N ARG A 213 -4.36 -8.36 -18.26
CA ARG A 213 -3.51 -7.48 -19.08
C ARG A 213 -2.12 -7.24 -18.53
N LEU A 214 -1.62 -8.05 -17.58
CA LEU A 214 -0.30 -7.85 -16.95
C LEU A 214 0.84 -7.71 -17.96
N ASN A 215 0.83 -8.50 -19.03
CA ASN A 215 1.86 -8.42 -20.07
C ASN A 215 1.82 -7.08 -20.83
N ASP A 216 0.66 -6.52 -21.09
CA ASP A 216 0.50 -5.25 -21.80
C ASP A 216 0.87 -4.08 -20.89
N ILE A 217 0.48 -4.15 -19.61
CA ILE A 217 0.92 -3.22 -18.57
C ILE A 217 2.45 -3.25 -18.47
N ALA A 218 3.06 -4.44 -18.37
CA ALA A 218 4.51 -4.56 -18.28
C ALA A 218 5.24 -3.99 -19.50
N ARG A 219 4.75 -4.24 -20.73
CA ARG A 219 5.33 -3.66 -21.95
C ARG A 219 5.28 -2.15 -21.97
N ARG A 220 4.22 -1.55 -21.45
CA ARG A 220 4.02 -0.09 -21.37
C ARG A 220 4.90 0.54 -20.29
N GLU A 221 4.93 -0.04 -19.10
CA GLU A 221 5.55 0.57 -17.93
C GLU A 221 7.07 0.29 -17.84
N ALA A 222 7.56 -0.88 -18.26
CA ALA A 222 8.97 -1.27 -18.14
C ALA A 222 9.95 -0.22 -18.71
N PRO A 223 9.79 0.29 -19.96
CA PRO A 223 10.69 1.29 -20.50
C PRO A 223 10.63 2.63 -19.77
N LEU A 224 9.48 3.00 -19.20
CA LEU A 224 9.31 4.25 -18.44
C LEU A 224 10.09 4.22 -17.12
N LEU A 225 10.25 3.02 -16.55
CA LEU A 225 10.91 2.80 -15.25
C LEU A 225 12.37 2.32 -15.41
N GLY A 226 12.85 2.14 -16.66
CA GLY A 226 14.20 1.61 -16.92
C GLY A 226 14.35 0.14 -16.48
N LEU A 227 13.25 -0.62 -16.38
CA LEU A 227 13.25 -2.02 -16.00
C LEU A 227 13.24 -2.92 -17.24
N SER A 228 13.75 -4.17 -17.08
CA SER A 228 13.58 -5.17 -18.12
C SER A 228 12.14 -5.68 -18.17
N LEU A 229 11.64 -6.01 -19.36
CA LEU A 229 10.31 -6.58 -19.51
C LEU A 229 10.11 -7.87 -18.69
N PRO A 230 11.05 -8.83 -18.67
CA PRO A 230 10.92 -10.02 -17.83
C PRO A 230 10.82 -9.70 -16.33
N THR A 231 11.64 -8.77 -15.83
CA THR A 231 11.58 -8.32 -14.43
C THR A 231 10.23 -7.70 -14.10
N THR A 232 9.69 -6.89 -14.99
CA THR A 232 8.39 -6.22 -14.78
C THR A 232 7.25 -7.22 -14.80
N ILE A 233 7.27 -8.20 -15.70
CA ILE A 233 6.26 -9.27 -15.74
C ILE A 233 6.31 -10.09 -14.45
N SER A 234 7.49 -10.62 -14.08
CA SER A 234 7.65 -11.42 -12.85
C SER A 234 7.21 -10.62 -11.60
N TYR A 235 7.60 -9.35 -11.52
CA TYR A 235 7.15 -8.48 -10.43
C TYR A 235 5.64 -8.39 -10.30
N LEU A 236 4.93 -8.15 -11.40
CA LEU A 236 3.47 -7.98 -11.38
C LEU A 236 2.72 -9.31 -11.18
N SER A 237 3.28 -10.45 -11.64
CA SER A 237 2.57 -11.74 -11.67
C SER A 237 2.98 -12.72 -10.55
N GLU A 238 4.21 -12.61 -10.02
CA GLU A 238 4.77 -13.57 -9.07
C GLU A 238 4.99 -12.96 -7.68
N ASN A 239 5.44 -11.70 -7.61
CA ASN A 239 5.75 -11.03 -6.34
C ASN A 239 4.53 -10.37 -5.69
N LEU A 240 3.55 -9.98 -6.49
CA LEU A 240 2.37 -9.26 -6.01
C LEU A 240 1.12 -10.13 -6.02
N GLN A 241 0.25 -9.86 -5.04
CA GLN A 241 -1.09 -10.41 -4.92
C GLN A 241 -2.09 -9.27 -4.85
N TYR A 242 -3.22 -9.44 -5.53
CA TYR A 242 -4.21 -8.37 -5.70
C TYR A 242 -5.57 -8.69 -5.10
N HIS A 243 -5.65 -9.77 -4.34
CA HIS A 243 -6.89 -10.23 -3.71
C HIS A 243 -6.76 -10.27 -2.19
N LEU A 244 -7.67 -9.60 -1.50
CA LEU A 244 -7.75 -9.53 -0.04
C LEU A 244 -8.55 -10.74 0.52
N GLY A 245 -7.98 -11.91 0.38
CA GLY A 245 -8.57 -13.16 0.87
C GLY A 245 -8.44 -13.36 2.38
N SER A 246 -8.76 -14.55 2.85
CA SER A 246 -8.73 -14.89 4.28
C SER A 246 -7.30 -14.86 4.85
N ALA A 247 -6.30 -15.30 4.08
CA ALA A 247 -4.90 -15.29 4.51
C ALA A 247 -4.37 -13.86 4.66
N GLU A 248 -4.67 -12.99 3.68
CA GLU A 248 -4.32 -11.56 3.69
C GLU A 248 -4.95 -10.83 4.88
N ARG A 249 -6.22 -11.11 5.17
CA ARG A 249 -6.93 -10.56 6.34
C ARG A 249 -6.29 -10.99 7.65
N ASN A 250 -5.84 -12.25 7.75
CA ASN A 250 -5.12 -12.75 8.93
C ASN A 250 -3.76 -12.07 9.07
N GLY A 251 -3.00 -11.91 7.98
CA GLY A 251 -1.74 -11.16 7.97
C GLY A 251 -1.93 -9.69 8.37
N LEU A 252 -2.94 -9.04 7.82
CA LEU A 252 -3.30 -7.66 8.16
C LEU A 252 -3.68 -7.50 9.64
N LYS A 253 -4.44 -8.46 10.20
CA LYS A 253 -4.82 -8.46 11.61
C LYS A 253 -3.60 -8.61 12.52
N LEU A 254 -2.72 -9.58 12.24
CA LEU A 254 -1.49 -9.77 13.01
C LEU A 254 -0.58 -8.52 12.93
N PHE A 255 -0.42 -7.94 11.75
CA PHE A 255 0.34 -6.70 11.59
C PHE A 255 -0.22 -5.55 12.43
N TYR A 256 -1.54 -5.39 12.43
CA TYR A 256 -2.19 -4.38 13.25
C TYR A 256 -1.97 -4.63 14.75
N GLU A 257 -2.14 -5.87 15.23
CA GLU A 257 -1.92 -6.24 16.64
C GLU A 257 -0.49 -5.90 17.09
N LEU A 258 0.52 -6.25 16.30
CA LEU A 258 1.92 -5.92 16.56
C LEU A 258 2.17 -4.40 16.51
N ALA A 259 1.61 -3.70 15.53
CA ALA A 259 1.74 -2.25 15.43
C ALA A 259 1.09 -1.52 16.61
N ALA A 260 -0.10 -1.98 17.06
CA ALA A 260 -0.78 -1.42 18.23
C ALA A 260 0.00 -1.69 19.52
N GLY A 261 0.55 -2.90 19.71
CA GLY A 261 1.40 -3.24 20.85
C GLY A 261 2.67 -2.39 20.96
N LEU A 262 3.14 -1.84 19.83
CA LEU A 262 4.29 -0.90 19.76
C LEU A 262 3.85 0.58 19.73
N GLU A 263 2.61 0.89 20.01
CA GLU A 263 2.02 2.25 19.98
C GLU A 263 2.15 2.93 18.59
N LEU A 264 2.26 2.14 17.51
CA LEU A 264 2.33 2.63 16.13
C LEU A 264 0.95 2.78 15.48
N ALA A 265 -0.08 2.23 16.11
CA ALA A 265 -1.48 2.36 15.75
C ALA A 265 -2.35 2.44 17.01
N PRO A 266 -3.55 3.03 16.97
CA PRO A 266 -4.50 2.98 18.10
C PRO A 266 -4.93 1.54 18.39
N GLU A 267 -5.16 1.23 19.66
CA GLU A 267 -5.73 -0.06 20.08
C GLU A 267 -7.24 -0.16 19.80
N GLY A 268 -7.74 -1.40 19.71
CA GLY A 268 -9.18 -1.68 19.67
C GLY A 268 -9.89 -1.34 18.36
N VAL A 269 -9.15 -1.16 17.27
CA VAL A 269 -9.75 -0.89 15.96
C VAL A 269 -10.10 -2.21 15.26
N GLU A 270 -11.37 -2.39 14.94
CA GLU A 270 -11.86 -3.53 14.18
C GLU A 270 -11.77 -3.29 12.67
N LEU A 271 -11.37 -4.34 11.93
CA LEU A 271 -11.39 -4.33 10.48
C LEU A 271 -12.85 -4.54 10.00
N ARG A 272 -13.42 -3.51 9.42
CA ARG A 272 -14.80 -3.53 8.92
C ARG A 272 -14.78 -3.60 7.41
N PHE A 273 -15.39 -4.65 6.89
CA PHE A 273 -15.68 -4.79 5.46
C PHE A 273 -17.11 -4.35 5.23
N ARG A 274 -17.32 -3.65 4.14
CA ARG A 274 -18.67 -3.43 3.67
C ARG A 274 -19.16 -4.77 3.14
N THR A 275 -20.12 -5.40 3.82
CA THR A 275 -20.76 -6.61 3.35
C THR A 275 -21.72 -6.23 2.23
N CYS A 276 -21.46 -6.67 0.99
CA CYS A 276 -22.56 -6.97 0.09
C CYS A 276 -23.34 -8.12 0.71
N GLU A 277 -24.56 -7.88 1.13
CA GLU A 277 -25.50 -8.98 1.38
C GLU A 277 -25.65 -9.71 0.04
N VAL A 278 -25.01 -10.88 -0.04
CA VAL A 278 -25.25 -11.82 -1.13
C VAL A 278 -26.68 -12.29 -0.94
N SER A 279 -27.60 -11.74 -1.75
CA SER A 279 -28.98 -12.19 -1.86
C SER A 279 -29.05 -13.51 -2.64
#